data_4d74a09507f38eb694b07f58bfe580c5
#
_entry.id   4d74a09507f38eb694b07f58bfe580c5
#
_cell.length_a   1.000
_cell.length_b   1.000
_cell.length_c   1.000
_cell.angle_alpha   90.00
_cell.angle_beta   90.00
_cell.angle_gamma   90.00
#
_symmetry.space_group_name_H-M   'P 1'
#
loop_
_entity.id
_entity.type
_entity.pdbx_description
1 polymer ?
#
loop_
_entity_poly.entity_id
_entity_poly.type
_entity_poly.pdbx_seq_one_letter_code
_entity_poly.pdbx_strand_id
1 'polypeptide(L)'
;AFAGLHYFAARNSAETVLTWPEGLAHLSESLRRHAGLQEDWQWPSESSIRLEKPASINASAVKIKPLSDGRIEVWLRDNAKGETVAVTAQHVISAMPLMVAARVIESPEQFGLDIPEYAPWLVSNFELHSFPKEKNNSELAWDNVVYGSQGLGYVVATNQLIRVARPERTIFTTYAALNHDTPQAVRRQLLEASDEELLQLAAQDLLTAYGEGFWRHVSHVDITVRGHGMSVPKPGYLSDEALLKIRNRNSGLLFAHSDLSSYSVFEEALYWGVEAARKVLA
;
A
#
# COMPACT_ATOMS: atom_id res chain seq x y z
N ALA A 1 2.12 4.99 20.76
CA ALA A 1 1.09 5.79 21.46
C ALA A 1 1.02 7.22 20.95
N PHE A 2 2.14 7.99 20.93
CA PHE A 2 2.13 9.41 20.53
C PHE A 2 1.64 9.62 19.08
N ALA A 3 2.17 8.86 18.11
CA ALA A 3 1.76 8.95 16.71
C ALA A 3 0.26 8.64 16.53
N GLY A 4 -0.23 7.58 17.19
CA GLY A 4 -1.66 7.25 17.16
C GLY A 4 -2.54 8.32 17.77
N LEU A 5 -2.14 8.86 18.94
CA LEU A 5 -2.87 9.95 19.59
C LEU A 5 -2.92 11.20 18.68
N HIS A 6 -1.79 11.58 18.11
CA HIS A 6 -1.71 12.71 17.19
C HIS A 6 -2.60 12.53 15.96
N TYR A 7 -2.57 11.35 15.35
CA TYR A 7 -3.41 11.03 14.21
C TYR A 7 -4.90 11.16 14.52
N PHE A 8 -5.36 10.58 15.64
CA PHE A 8 -6.76 10.69 16.03
C PHE A 8 -7.15 12.10 16.48
N ALA A 9 -6.27 12.81 17.19
CA ALA A 9 -6.53 14.18 17.63
C ALA A 9 -6.54 15.20 16.49
N ALA A 10 -5.79 14.96 15.41
CA ALA A 10 -5.76 15.82 14.24
C ALA A 10 -6.97 15.64 13.32
N ARG A 11 -7.74 14.56 13.47
CA ARG A 11 -8.97 14.36 12.69
C ARG A 11 -10.05 15.32 13.16
N ASN A 12 -10.54 16.11 12.23
CA ASN A 12 -11.74 16.92 12.46
C ASN A 12 -12.97 16.10 12.06
N SER A 13 -13.71 15.59 13.04
CA SER A 13 -14.90 14.77 12.83
C SER A 13 -16.11 15.56 12.29
N ALA A 14 -16.04 16.89 12.25
CA ALA A 14 -17.11 17.74 11.79
C ALA A 14 -17.05 18.07 10.29
N GLU A 15 -15.93 17.73 9.61
CA GLU A 15 -15.74 18.04 8.20
C GLU A 15 -16.13 16.86 7.29
N THR A 16 -16.65 17.21 6.11
CA THR A 16 -16.97 16.23 5.06
C THR A 16 -15.68 15.68 4.47
N VAL A 17 -15.58 14.36 4.35
CA VAL A 17 -14.43 13.70 3.68
C VAL A 17 -14.69 13.63 2.19
N LEU A 18 -13.69 13.96 1.41
CA LEU A 18 -13.72 13.81 -0.04
C LEU A 18 -13.25 12.40 -0.42
N THR A 19 -14.05 11.73 -1.25
CA THR A 19 -13.74 10.40 -1.78
C THR A 19 -13.94 10.36 -3.29
N TRP A 20 -13.33 9.37 -3.95
CA TRP A 20 -13.45 9.13 -5.39
C TRP A 20 -13.83 7.67 -5.64
N PRO A 21 -14.53 7.37 -6.75
CA PRO A 21 -14.87 5.99 -7.11
C PRO A 21 -13.64 5.07 -7.20
N GLU A 22 -12.50 5.60 -7.67
CA GLU A 22 -11.22 4.91 -7.78
C GLU A 22 -10.42 4.88 -6.46
N GLY A 23 -10.99 5.42 -5.37
CA GLY A 23 -10.30 5.56 -4.10
C GLY A 23 -9.05 6.44 -4.22
N LEU A 24 -8.01 6.16 -3.43
CA LEU A 24 -6.75 6.91 -3.44
C LEU A 24 -5.93 6.76 -4.75
N ALA A 25 -6.27 5.79 -5.60
CA ALA A 25 -5.66 5.66 -6.92
C ALA A 25 -5.89 6.92 -7.76
N HIS A 26 -7.02 7.59 -7.58
CA HIS A 26 -7.33 8.87 -8.20
C HIS A 26 -6.26 9.95 -7.93
N LEU A 27 -5.76 10.03 -6.70
CA LEU A 27 -4.70 11.00 -6.34
C LEU A 27 -3.39 10.66 -7.05
N SER A 28 -3.00 9.39 -7.05
CA SER A 28 -1.78 8.93 -7.73
C SER A 28 -1.83 9.22 -9.22
N GLU A 29 -2.96 8.95 -9.86
CA GLU A 29 -3.17 9.21 -11.28
C GLU A 29 -3.20 10.71 -11.60
N SER A 30 -3.81 11.51 -10.73
CA SER A 30 -3.81 12.97 -10.86
C SER A 30 -2.40 13.55 -10.75
N LEU A 31 -1.57 13.05 -9.84
CA LEU A 31 -0.17 13.43 -9.70
C LEU A 31 0.64 13.06 -10.96
N ARG A 32 0.47 11.84 -11.49
CA ARG A 32 1.13 11.39 -12.72
C ARG A 32 0.80 12.30 -13.91
N ARG A 33 -0.48 12.60 -14.10
CA ARG A 33 -0.94 13.50 -15.17
C ARG A 33 -0.38 14.92 -15.00
N HIS A 34 -0.40 15.44 -13.77
CA HIS A 34 0.15 16.77 -13.48
C HIS A 34 1.67 16.84 -13.73
N ALA A 35 2.39 15.78 -13.40
CA ALA A 35 3.83 15.67 -13.67
C ALA A 35 4.17 15.52 -15.17
N GLY A 36 3.16 15.30 -16.02
CA GLY A 36 3.36 15.14 -17.47
C GLY A 36 4.21 13.93 -17.84
N LEU A 37 4.08 12.83 -17.07
CA LEU A 37 4.81 11.60 -17.34
C LEU A 37 4.43 11.04 -18.71
N GLN A 38 5.42 10.74 -19.51
CA GLN A 38 5.21 10.00 -20.77
C GLN A 38 4.84 8.56 -20.43
N GLU A 39 3.68 8.14 -20.89
CA GLU A 39 3.25 6.74 -20.89
C GLU A 39 3.78 6.06 -22.15
N ASP A 40 3.93 4.75 -22.12
CA ASP A 40 4.38 3.94 -23.25
C ASP A 40 5.79 4.25 -23.77
N TRP A 41 6.67 4.80 -22.91
CA TRP A 41 8.05 5.01 -23.28
C TRP A 41 8.74 3.66 -23.58
N GLN A 42 9.31 3.53 -24.77
CA GLN A 42 10.03 2.35 -25.22
C GLN A 42 11.52 2.48 -24.90
N TRP A 43 12.15 1.38 -24.49
CA TRP A 43 13.59 1.33 -24.32
C TRP A 43 14.29 1.63 -25.65
N PRO A 44 15.14 2.66 -25.73
CA PRO A 44 15.95 2.86 -26.93
C PRO A 44 16.96 1.74 -27.09
N SER A 45 17.30 1.45 -28.32
CA SER A 45 18.33 0.46 -28.66
C SER A 45 19.77 0.93 -28.34
N GLU A 46 19.95 2.17 -27.95
CA GLU A 46 21.24 2.79 -27.67
C GLU A 46 21.60 2.71 -26.18
N SER A 47 22.91 2.63 -25.91
CA SER A 47 23.48 2.43 -24.55
C SER A 47 23.44 3.66 -23.64
N SER A 48 23.00 4.83 -24.13
CA SER A 48 22.83 6.04 -23.32
C SER A 48 21.45 6.62 -23.51
N ILE A 49 20.72 6.76 -22.39
CA ILE A 49 19.37 7.31 -22.37
C ILE A 49 19.42 8.72 -21.77
N ARG A 50 19.00 9.72 -22.54
CA ARG A 50 18.66 11.04 -22.02
C ARG A 50 17.17 11.26 -22.24
N LEU A 51 16.43 11.34 -21.16
CA LEU A 51 15.01 11.67 -21.22
C LEU A 51 14.85 13.19 -21.29
N GLU A 52 14.18 13.68 -22.32
CA GLU A 52 13.81 15.10 -22.43
C GLU A 52 12.61 15.44 -21.53
N LYS A 53 11.80 14.44 -21.22
CA LYS A 53 10.62 14.56 -20.34
C LYS A 53 10.57 13.38 -19.37
N PRO A 54 9.96 13.57 -18.21
CA PRO A 54 9.73 12.46 -17.30
C PRO A 54 8.93 11.33 -17.97
N ALA A 55 9.33 10.10 -17.76
CA ALA A 55 8.67 8.93 -18.36
C ALA A 55 8.35 7.89 -17.28
N SER A 56 7.23 7.18 -17.49
CA SER A 56 6.87 5.98 -16.75
C SER A 56 7.31 4.76 -17.55
N ILE A 57 8.00 3.83 -16.91
CA ILE A 57 8.58 2.66 -17.56
C ILE A 57 7.94 1.42 -16.95
N ASN A 58 7.40 0.53 -17.78
CA ASN A 58 6.88 -0.75 -17.32
C ASN A 58 8.02 -1.76 -17.10
N ALA A 59 8.77 -1.56 -16.04
CA ALA A 59 9.90 -2.41 -15.67
C ALA A 59 9.97 -2.62 -14.16
N SER A 60 10.58 -3.73 -13.77
CA SER A 60 10.85 -4.07 -12.36
C SER A 60 12.33 -3.86 -12.06
N ALA A 61 12.65 -3.09 -11.02
CA ALA A 61 14.01 -2.98 -10.52
C ALA A 61 14.39 -4.31 -9.83
N VAL A 62 15.39 -5.00 -10.37
CA VAL A 62 15.83 -6.31 -9.86
C VAL A 62 17.16 -6.25 -9.12
N LYS A 63 17.94 -5.18 -9.34
CA LYS A 63 19.18 -4.92 -8.61
C LYS A 63 19.49 -3.43 -8.58
N ILE A 64 19.97 -2.93 -7.45
CA ILE A 64 20.47 -1.57 -7.27
C ILE A 64 21.89 -1.67 -6.69
N LYS A 65 22.86 -1.10 -7.39
CA LYS A 65 24.26 -1.18 -7.02
C LYS A 65 24.88 0.21 -6.97
N PRO A 66 25.31 0.69 -5.79
CA PRO A 66 26.17 1.87 -5.69
C PRO A 66 27.53 1.62 -6.34
N LEU A 67 27.99 2.56 -7.14
CA LEU A 67 29.29 2.51 -7.80
C LEU A 67 30.35 3.32 -7.03
N SER A 68 31.62 3.00 -7.27
CA SER A 68 32.75 3.68 -6.60
C SER A 68 32.89 5.16 -6.96
N ASP A 69 32.32 5.60 -8.08
CA ASP A 69 32.32 6.99 -8.54
C ASP A 69 31.12 7.79 -8.01
N GLY A 70 30.33 7.22 -7.11
CA GLY A 70 29.17 7.86 -6.47
C GLY A 70 27.86 7.74 -7.25
N ARG A 71 27.90 7.22 -8.49
CA ARG A 71 26.69 6.91 -9.25
C ARG A 71 26.02 5.63 -8.76
N ILE A 72 24.80 5.41 -9.21
CA ILE A 72 24.01 4.21 -8.87
C ILE A 72 23.65 3.49 -10.16
N GLU A 73 23.98 2.23 -10.25
CA GLU A 73 23.55 1.33 -11.31
C GLU A 73 22.26 0.63 -10.90
N VAL A 74 21.24 0.67 -11.76
CA VAL A 74 19.95 -0.01 -11.54
C VAL A 74 19.71 -0.98 -12.69
N TRP A 75 19.48 -2.23 -12.35
CA TRP A 75 19.09 -3.26 -13.29
C TRP A 75 17.57 -3.35 -13.34
N LEU A 76 17.03 -3.09 -14.50
CA LEU A 76 15.59 -3.03 -14.78
C LEU A 76 15.21 -4.16 -15.72
N ARG A 77 14.26 -4.97 -15.31
CA ARG A 77 13.66 -6.00 -16.15
C ARG A 77 12.40 -5.44 -16.81
N ASP A 78 12.37 -5.40 -18.13
CA ASP A 78 11.17 -5.08 -18.91
C ASP A 78 10.09 -6.14 -18.65
N ASN A 79 8.95 -5.73 -18.13
CA ASN A 79 7.87 -6.65 -17.78
C ASN A 79 7.13 -7.22 -18.99
N ALA A 80 7.22 -6.57 -20.16
CA ALA A 80 6.61 -7.04 -21.40
C ALA A 80 7.51 -8.01 -22.17
N LYS A 81 8.80 -7.68 -22.28
CA LYS A 81 9.78 -8.45 -23.07
C LYS A 81 10.57 -9.46 -22.23
N GLY A 82 10.66 -9.26 -20.93
CA GLY A 82 11.48 -10.08 -20.03
C GLY A 82 12.98 -9.82 -20.12
N GLU A 83 13.40 -8.85 -20.92
CA GLU A 83 14.79 -8.42 -21.08
C GLU A 83 15.27 -7.60 -19.89
N THR A 84 16.55 -7.65 -19.57
CA THR A 84 17.13 -6.88 -18.47
C THR A 84 18.13 -5.87 -19.02
N VAL A 85 17.98 -4.61 -18.58
CA VAL A 85 18.83 -3.49 -18.98
C VAL A 85 19.42 -2.85 -17.71
N ALA A 86 20.70 -2.50 -17.74
CA ALA A 86 21.34 -1.72 -16.69
C ALA A 86 21.37 -0.24 -17.07
N VAL A 87 20.89 0.62 -16.16
CA VAL A 87 20.97 2.07 -16.29
C VAL A 87 21.76 2.64 -15.15
N THR A 88 22.54 3.70 -15.41
CA THR A 88 23.32 4.39 -14.40
C THR A 88 22.79 5.80 -14.21
N ALA A 89 22.56 6.19 -12.96
CA ALA A 89 22.06 7.49 -12.57
C ALA A 89 22.93 8.14 -11.49
N GLN A 90 22.90 9.47 -11.41
CA GLN A 90 23.52 10.20 -10.31
C GLN A 90 22.71 10.06 -9.02
N HIS A 91 21.38 10.06 -9.16
CA HIS A 91 20.45 9.92 -8.04
C HIS A 91 19.42 8.85 -8.36
N VAL A 92 19.13 8.04 -7.36
CA VAL A 92 18.07 7.02 -7.37
C VAL A 92 17.23 7.19 -6.11
N ILE A 93 15.93 7.32 -6.25
CA ILE A 93 14.99 7.32 -5.13
C ILE A 93 14.29 5.97 -5.11
N SER A 94 14.57 5.16 -4.09
CA SER A 94 13.84 3.91 -3.84
C SER A 94 12.54 4.22 -3.12
N ALA A 95 11.42 4.18 -3.84
CA ALA A 95 10.08 4.33 -3.28
C ALA A 95 9.42 2.98 -2.95
N MET A 96 10.21 1.92 -2.88
CA MET A 96 9.79 0.57 -2.51
C MET A 96 9.68 0.43 -0.98
N PRO A 97 8.84 -0.49 -0.47
CA PRO A 97 8.91 -0.92 0.92
C PRO A 97 10.36 -1.31 1.30
N LEU A 98 10.80 -0.98 2.51
CA LEU A 98 12.19 -1.22 2.94
C LEU A 98 12.58 -2.70 2.83
N MET A 99 11.64 -3.62 3.08
CA MET A 99 11.87 -5.06 2.91
C MET A 99 12.16 -5.46 1.46
N VAL A 100 11.58 -4.76 0.48
CA VAL A 100 11.84 -5.00 -0.94
C VAL A 100 13.17 -4.35 -1.33
N ALA A 101 13.40 -3.12 -0.90
CA ALA A 101 14.66 -2.41 -1.11
C ALA A 101 15.86 -3.23 -0.61
N ALA A 102 15.76 -3.83 0.58
CA ALA A 102 16.81 -4.68 1.16
C ALA A 102 17.10 -5.95 0.35
N ARG A 103 16.20 -6.39 -0.53
CA ARG A 103 16.41 -7.56 -1.39
C ARG A 103 17.03 -7.22 -2.74
N VAL A 104 16.84 -6.00 -3.22
CA VAL A 104 17.32 -5.57 -4.54
C VAL A 104 18.58 -4.70 -4.46
N ILE A 105 18.85 -4.08 -3.31
CA ILE A 105 20.07 -3.28 -3.10
C ILE A 105 21.24 -4.21 -2.78
N GLU A 106 22.35 -4.04 -3.49
CA GLU A 106 23.59 -4.74 -3.21
C GLU A 106 24.18 -4.26 -1.88
N SER A 107 24.52 -5.21 -0.98
CA SER A 107 25.03 -4.93 0.38
C SER A 107 24.11 -3.98 1.19
N PRO A 108 22.86 -4.37 1.43
CA PRO A 108 21.86 -3.50 2.09
C PRO A 108 22.24 -3.12 3.52
N GLU A 109 23.09 -3.91 4.20
CA GLU A 109 23.63 -3.65 5.54
C GLU A 109 24.45 -2.35 5.61
N GLN A 110 25.08 -1.93 4.52
CA GLN A 110 25.85 -0.67 4.44
C GLN A 110 24.93 0.57 4.57
N PHE A 111 23.65 0.39 4.30
CA PHE A 111 22.64 1.45 4.39
C PHE A 111 21.97 1.48 5.75
N GLY A 112 22.24 0.51 6.63
CA GLY A 112 21.56 0.39 7.92
C GLY A 112 20.05 0.20 7.76
N LEU A 113 19.67 -0.57 6.71
CA LEU A 113 18.26 -0.90 6.49
C LEU A 113 17.80 -1.84 7.61
N ASP A 114 17.34 -1.26 8.72
CA ASP A 114 16.55 -2.02 9.68
C ASP A 114 15.15 -2.20 9.09
N ILE A 115 14.83 -3.45 8.80
CA ILE A 115 13.59 -3.79 8.13
C ILE A 115 12.48 -3.83 9.19
N PRO A 116 11.46 -2.97 9.10
CA PRO A 116 10.33 -3.05 10.01
C PRO A 116 9.65 -4.42 9.88
N GLU A 117 9.06 -4.88 10.97
CA GLU A 117 8.18 -6.02 10.91
C GLU A 117 6.88 -5.64 10.19
N TYR A 118 6.34 -6.54 9.37
CA TYR A 118 5.11 -6.29 8.62
C TYR A 118 4.02 -7.25 9.08
N ALA A 119 2.86 -6.69 9.41
CA ALA A 119 1.68 -7.48 9.73
C ALA A 119 1.01 -7.99 8.45
N PRO A 120 0.58 -9.26 8.42
CA PRO A 120 -0.29 -9.76 7.37
C PRO A 120 -1.67 -9.12 7.43
N TRP A 121 -2.27 -8.93 6.25
CA TRP A 121 -3.62 -8.42 6.10
C TRP A 121 -4.40 -9.27 5.11
N LEU A 122 -5.70 -9.36 5.35
CA LEU A 122 -6.66 -9.91 4.40
C LEU A 122 -7.61 -8.79 3.98
N VAL A 123 -7.70 -8.56 2.68
CA VAL A 123 -8.65 -7.60 2.08
C VAL A 123 -9.52 -8.36 1.11
N SER A 124 -10.84 -8.28 1.27
CA SER A 124 -11.74 -9.08 0.47
C SER A 124 -12.92 -8.27 -0.01
N ASN A 125 -13.25 -8.41 -1.30
CA ASN A 125 -14.35 -7.74 -1.94
C ASN A 125 -15.49 -8.73 -2.15
N PHE A 126 -16.64 -8.45 -1.55
CA PHE A 126 -17.88 -9.21 -1.73
C PHE A 126 -18.77 -8.43 -2.70
N GLU A 127 -18.92 -8.93 -3.92
CA GLU A 127 -19.88 -8.39 -4.87
C GLU A 127 -21.28 -8.86 -4.51
N LEU A 128 -22.17 -7.89 -4.27
CA LEU A 128 -23.54 -8.17 -3.88
C LEU A 128 -24.50 -7.79 -5.00
N HIS A 129 -25.40 -8.71 -5.36
CA HIS A 129 -26.49 -8.45 -6.29
C HIS A 129 -27.70 -7.78 -5.62
N SER A 130 -27.71 -7.68 -4.29
CA SER A 130 -28.72 -6.97 -3.50
C SER A 130 -28.15 -6.61 -2.14
N PHE A 131 -28.69 -5.57 -1.51
CA PHE A 131 -28.23 -5.17 -0.18
C PHE A 131 -28.87 -6.04 0.91
N PRO A 132 -28.08 -6.51 1.89
CA PRO A 132 -28.63 -7.11 3.08
C PRO A 132 -29.45 -6.10 3.88
N LYS A 133 -30.39 -6.60 4.67
CA LYS A 133 -31.23 -5.73 5.51
C LYS A 133 -30.48 -5.36 6.79
N GLU A 134 -30.39 -4.05 7.05
CA GLU A 134 -29.80 -3.55 8.30
C GLU A 134 -30.65 -3.94 9.52
N LYS A 135 -29.99 -4.26 10.62
CA LYS A 135 -30.63 -4.50 11.91
C LYS A 135 -31.12 -3.18 12.52
N ASN A 136 -32.25 -3.24 13.22
CA ASN A 136 -32.80 -2.12 14.00
C ASN A 136 -33.08 -0.83 13.18
N ASN A 137 -33.33 -0.95 11.88
CA ASN A 137 -33.53 0.19 10.97
C ASN A 137 -32.36 1.19 10.99
N SER A 138 -31.15 0.74 11.32
CA SER A 138 -29.95 1.56 11.18
C SER A 138 -29.69 1.88 9.70
N GLU A 139 -29.08 3.03 9.46
CA GLU A 139 -28.60 3.36 8.11
C GLU A 139 -27.25 2.70 7.85
N LEU A 140 -27.06 2.18 6.65
CA LEU A 140 -25.79 1.65 6.20
C LEU A 140 -24.81 2.82 5.99
N ALA A 141 -23.73 2.84 6.76
CA ALA A 141 -22.69 3.83 6.64
C ALA A 141 -21.69 3.46 5.53
N TRP A 142 -20.86 4.41 5.16
CA TRP A 142 -19.73 4.17 4.26
C TRP A 142 -18.72 3.19 4.89
N ASP A 143 -18.34 3.42 6.14
CA ASP A 143 -17.40 2.60 6.91
C ASP A 143 -18.15 2.05 8.14
N ASN A 144 -18.14 0.72 8.28
CA ASN A 144 -18.96 0.01 9.26
C ASN A 144 -18.05 -0.83 10.17
N VAL A 145 -17.95 -0.45 11.41
CA VAL A 145 -17.23 -1.22 12.44
C VAL A 145 -18.20 -2.22 13.08
N VAL A 146 -17.80 -3.48 13.15
CA VAL A 146 -18.62 -4.56 13.70
C VAL A 146 -18.19 -4.86 15.14
N TYR A 147 -18.99 -4.42 16.11
CA TYR A 147 -18.68 -4.67 17.51
C TYR A 147 -18.71 -6.17 17.82
N GLY A 148 -17.66 -6.65 18.52
CA GLY A 148 -17.53 -8.06 18.90
C GLY A 148 -16.90 -8.95 17.82
N SER A 149 -16.57 -8.40 16.64
CA SER A 149 -15.74 -9.07 15.65
C SER A 149 -14.25 -8.85 15.89
N GLN A 150 -13.41 -9.71 15.34
CA GLN A 150 -11.95 -9.56 15.35
C GLN A 150 -11.42 -8.77 14.16
N GLY A 151 -12.24 -8.56 13.13
CA GLY A 151 -11.91 -7.73 11.97
C GLY A 151 -12.06 -6.24 12.26
N LEU A 152 -11.76 -5.42 11.28
CA LEU A 152 -11.90 -3.97 11.37
C LEU A 152 -13.24 -3.48 10.79
N GLY A 153 -14.07 -4.41 10.33
CA GLY A 153 -15.35 -4.11 9.70
C GLY A 153 -15.28 -4.12 8.17
N TYR A 154 -16.15 -3.33 7.54
CA TYR A 154 -16.26 -3.31 6.08
C TYR A 154 -16.66 -1.94 5.54
N VAL A 155 -16.22 -1.66 4.33
CA VAL A 155 -16.52 -0.44 3.57
C VAL A 155 -17.53 -0.75 2.47
N VAL A 156 -18.45 0.19 2.23
CA VAL A 156 -19.46 0.10 1.17
C VAL A 156 -19.03 0.94 -0.02
N ALA A 157 -18.59 0.31 -1.10
CA ALA A 157 -17.98 0.98 -2.25
C ALA A 157 -18.95 1.95 -2.96
N THR A 158 -20.25 1.65 -2.99
CA THR A 158 -21.25 2.52 -3.65
C THR A 158 -21.43 3.87 -2.98
N ASN A 159 -21.02 4.04 -1.72
CA ASN A 159 -21.04 5.34 -1.05
C ASN A 159 -20.02 6.34 -1.63
N GLN A 160 -19.04 5.86 -2.40
CA GLN A 160 -18.11 6.72 -3.14
C GLN A 160 -18.70 7.30 -4.43
N LEU A 161 -19.87 6.82 -4.84
CA LEU A 161 -20.55 7.27 -6.04
C LEU A 161 -21.68 8.25 -5.68
N ILE A 162 -21.65 9.44 -6.28
CA ILE A 162 -22.78 10.39 -6.17
C ILE A 162 -23.91 9.88 -7.03
N ARG A 163 -25.01 9.44 -6.41
CA ARG A 163 -26.18 8.89 -7.09
C ARG A 163 -27.49 9.46 -6.52
N VAL A 164 -28.49 9.54 -7.37
CA VAL A 164 -29.83 10.00 -6.97
C VAL A 164 -30.62 8.91 -6.25
N ALA A 165 -30.33 7.64 -6.58
CA ALA A 165 -30.99 6.48 -5.99
C ALA A 165 -29.98 5.44 -5.53
N ARG A 166 -30.36 4.64 -4.53
CA ARG A 166 -29.56 3.49 -4.09
C ARG A 166 -29.43 2.49 -5.24
N PRO A 167 -28.20 2.06 -5.58
CA PRO A 167 -28.01 1.05 -6.63
C PRO A 167 -28.52 -0.32 -6.17
N GLU A 168 -28.86 -1.18 -7.13
CA GLU A 168 -29.28 -2.56 -6.83
C GLU A 168 -28.08 -3.42 -6.38
N ARG A 169 -26.90 -3.15 -6.93
CA ARG A 169 -25.64 -3.88 -6.67
C ARG A 169 -24.65 -3.01 -5.92
N THR A 170 -23.80 -3.66 -5.14
CA THR A 170 -22.72 -3.00 -4.41
C THR A 170 -21.55 -3.95 -4.20
N ILE A 171 -20.43 -3.42 -3.70
CA ILE A 171 -19.31 -4.21 -3.17
C ILE A 171 -19.15 -3.82 -1.70
N PHE A 172 -19.08 -4.85 -0.85
CA PHE A 172 -18.63 -4.70 0.52
C PHE A 172 -17.18 -5.16 0.60
N THR A 173 -16.29 -4.29 1.03
CA THR A 173 -14.87 -4.61 1.20
C THR A 173 -14.58 -4.81 2.68
N THR A 174 -14.26 -6.03 3.08
CA THR A 174 -13.76 -6.34 4.43
C THR A 174 -12.26 -6.19 4.47
N TYR A 175 -11.74 -5.85 5.65
CA TYR A 175 -10.31 -5.77 5.88
C TYR A 175 -9.99 -6.20 7.32
N ALA A 176 -9.04 -7.13 7.42
CA ALA A 176 -8.62 -7.69 8.70
C ALA A 176 -7.12 -7.59 8.86
N ALA A 177 -6.69 -6.93 9.95
CA ALA A 177 -5.32 -6.96 10.41
C ALA A 177 -5.11 -8.27 11.18
N LEU A 178 -4.29 -9.16 10.65
CA LEU A 178 -4.07 -10.47 11.24
C LEU A 178 -2.92 -10.41 12.26
N ASN A 179 -3.26 -10.07 13.48
CA ASN A 179 -2.33 -9.81 14.57
C ASN A 179 -2.51 -10.75 15.78
N HIS A 180 -3.16 -11.89 15.58
CA HIS A 180 -3.44 -12.86 16.63
C HIS A 180 -2.22 -13.70 17.04
N ASP A 181 -1.17 -13.71 16.25
CA ASP A 181 0.11 -14.38 16.48
C ASP A 181 1.25 -13.56 15.85
N THR A 182 2.48 -14.09 15.88
CA THR A 182 3.62 -13.46 15.21
C THR A 182 3.36 -13.36 13.70
N PRO A 183 3.81 -12.28 13.03
CA PRO A 183 3.60 -12.14 11.60
C PRO A 183 4.11 -13.32 10.76
N GLN A 184 5.17 -13.99 11.22
CA GLN A 184 5.74 -15.16 10.57
C GLN A 184 4.80 -16.39 10.68
N ALA A 185 4.24 -16.63 11.86
CA ALA A 185 3.29 -17.72 12.08
C ALA A 185 2.02 -17.50 11.27
N VAL A 186 1.47 -16.28 11.30
CA VAL A 186 0.28 -15.92 10.52
C VAL A 186 0.52 -16.07 9.02
N ARG A 187 1.68 -15.63 8.50
CA ARG A 187 2.00 -15.83 7.08
C ARG A 187 2.03 -17.30 6.69
N ARG A 188 2.60 -18.15 7.55
CA ARG A 188 2.61 -19.60 7.30
C ARG A 188 1.18 -20.16 7.28
N GLN A 189 0.35 -19.79 8.25
CA GLN A 189 -1.05 -20.18 8.30
C GLN A 189 -1.79 -19.78 7.02
N LEU A 190 -1.60 -18.55 6.53
CA LEU A 190 -2.23 -18.06 5.29
C LEU A 190 -1.76 -18.80 4.04
N LEU A 191 -0.51 -19.27 4.01
CA LEU A 191 0.02 -20.07 2.89
C LEU A 191 -0.51 -21.50 2.89
N GLU A 192 -0.88 -22.04 4.05
CA GLU A 192 -1.38 -23.40 4.24
C GLU A 192 -2.91 -23.44 4.25
N ALA A 193 -3.59 -22.29 4.38
CA ALA A 193 -5.03 -22.20 4.47
C ALA A 193 -5.71 -22.60 3.15
N SER A 194 -6.80 -23.34 3.28
CA SER A 194 -7.70 -23.64 2.17
C SER A 194 -8.50 -22.40 1.74
N ASP A 195 -9.05 -22.41 0.54
CA ASP A 195 -9.93 -21.35 0.04
C ASP A 195 -11.14 -21.16 0.96
N GLU A 196 -11.64 -22.22 1.56
CA GLU A 196 -12.77 -22.22 2.48
C GLU A 196 -12.43 -21.52 3.81
N GLU A 197 -11.25 -21.79 4.36
CA GLU A 197 -10.74 -21.12 5.56
C GLU A 197 -10.49 -19.63 5.31
N LEU A 198 -9.92 -19.28 4.17
CA LEU A 198 -9.74 -17.88 3.77
C LEU A 198 -11.09 -17.16 3.58
N LEU A 199 -12.08 -17.82 2.99
CA LEU A 199 -13.42 -17.27 2.81
C LEU A 199 -14.12 -17.03 4.15
N GLN A 200 -14.03 -17.97 5.09
CA GLN A 200 -14.59 -17.81 6.45
C GLN A 200 -13.93 -16.63 7.19
N LEU A 201 -12.62 -16.53 7.09
CA LEU A 201 -11.87 -15.41 7.69
C LEU A 201 -12.26 -14.07 7.06
N ALA A 202 -12.42 -14.02 5.73
CA ALA A 202 -12.83 -12.83 4.99
C ALA A 202 -14.25 -12.39 5.33
N ALA A 203 -15.17 -13.33 5.53
CA ALA A 203 -16.59 -13.06 5.79
C ALA A 203 -16.93 -12.79 7.26
N GLN A 204 -15.99 -12.95 8.18
CA GLN A 204 -16.23 -12.94 9.63
C GLN A 204 -17.05 -11.73 10.11
N ASP A 205 -16.68 -10.52 9.68
CA ASP A 205 -17.38 -9.29 10.05
C ASP A 205 -18.80 -9.25 9.49
N LEU A 206 -18.97 -9.67 8.24
CA LEU A 206 -20.26 -9.68 7.55
C LEU A 206 -21.20 -10.75 8.13
N LEU A 207 -20.66 -11.92 8.48
CA LEU A 207 -21.44 -12.96 9.16
C LEU A 207 -21.82 -12.56 10.59
N THR A 208 -20.97 -11.83 11.29
CA THR A 208 -21.30 -11.25 12.60
C THR A 208 -22.42 -10.22 12.49
N ALA A 209 -22.38 -9.37 11.46
CA ALA A 209 -23.37 -8.32 11.24
C ALA A 209 -24.71 -8.89 10.76
N TYR A 210 -24.71 -9.77 9.76
CA TYR A 210 -25.90 -10.19 9.02
C TYR A 210 -26.29 -11.67 9.22
N GLY A 211 -25.42 -12.48 9.80
CA GLY A 211 -25.58 -13.93 9.94
C GLY A 211 -25.44 -14.66 8.61
N GLU A 212 -25.70 -15.98 8.61
CA GLU A 212 -25.59 -16.84 7.43
C GLU A 212 -26.46 -16.42 6.26
N GLY A 213 -27.50 -15.63 6.52
CA GLY A 213 -28.37 -15.06 5.47
C GLY A 213 -27.62 -14.11 4.52
N PHE A 214 -26.45 -13.62 4.90
CA PHE A 214 -25.61 -12.76 4.08
C PHE A 214 -25.26 -13.39 2.73
N TRP A 215 -24.97 -14.69 2.71
CA TRP A 215 -24.58 -15.42 1.50
C TRP A 215 -25.62 -15.35 0.37
N ARG A 216 -26.89 -15.13 0.69
CA ARG A 216 -27.95 -14.99 -0.32
C ARG A 216 -27.78 -13.72 -1.17
N HIS A 217 -26.99 -12.78 -0.73
CA HIS A 217 -26.77 -11.52 -1.42
C HIS A 217 -25.48 -11.52 -2.26
N VAL A 218 -24.58 -12.50 -2.02
CA VAL A 218 -23.25 -12.56 -2.62
C VAL A 218 -23.32 -13.22 -3.99
N SER A 219 -22.75 -12.58 -4.99
CA SER A 219 -22.57 -13.12 -6.35
C SER A 219 -21.12 -13.55 -6.62
N HIS A 220 -20.14 -12.85 -6.03
CA HIS A 220 -18.73 -13.14 -6.22
C HIS A 220 -17.91 -12.65 -5.02
N VAL A 221 -16.76 -13.28 -4.79
CA VAL A 221 -15.81 -12.87 -3.74
C VAL A 221 -14.40 -12.90 -4.29
N ASP A 222 -13.69 -11.77 -4.16
CA ASP A 222 -12.25 -11.67 -4.39
C ASP A 222 -11.53 -11.56 -3.06
N ILE A 223 -10.58 -12.45 -2.82
CA ILE A 223 -9.77 -12.46 -1.59
C ILE A 223 -8.32 -12.13 -1.92
N THR A 224 -7.82 -11.06 -1.32
CA THR A 224 -6.42 -10.65 -1.47
C THR A 224 -5.66 -10.87 -0.16
N VAL A 225 -4.73 -11.82 -0.16
CA VAL A 225 -3.81 -12.06 0.94
C VAL A 225 -2.61 -11.11 0.82
N ARG A 226 -2.41 -10.25 1.81
CA ARG A 226 -1.27 -9.35 1.91
C ARG A 226 -0.35 -9.83 3.03
N GLY A 227 0.58 -10.73 2.74
CA GLY A 227 1.49 -11.31 3.74
C GLY A 227 2.40 -10.28 4.43
N HIS A 228 2.61 -9.12 3.81
CA HIS A 228 3.38 -8.00 4.34
C HIS A 228 2.58 -6.70 4.10
N GLY A 229 1.37 -6.64 4.66
CA GLY A 229 0.42 -5.58 4.35
C GLY A 229 0.82 -4.22 4.89
N MET A 230 1.22 -4.15 6.16
CA MET A 230 1.61 -2.89 6.79
C MET A 230 2.78 -3.08 7.74
N SER A 231 3.67 -2.09 7.80
CA SER A 231 4.73 -2.04 8.81
C SER A 231 4.13 -1.84 10.21
N VAL A 232 4.71 -2.54 11.19
CA VAL A 232 4.26 -2.51 12.59
C VAL A 232 5.07 -1.47 13.35
N PRO A 233 4.46 -0.39 13.86
CA PRO A 233 5.17 0.61 14.66
C PRO A 233 5.45 0.05 16.07
N LYS A 234 6.69 -0.38 16.31
CA LYS A 234 7.15 -0.81 17.64
C LYS A 234 7.54 0.40 18.51
N PRO A 235 7.44 0.30 19.84
CA PRO A 235 7.98 1.32 20.71
C PRO A 235 9.46 1.58 20.41
N GLY A 236 9.85 2.85 20.31
CA GLY A 236 11.23 3.25 19.94
C GLY A 236 11.50 3.33 18.45
N TYR A 237 10.61 2.86 17.57
CA TYR A 237 10.84 2.86 16.11
C TYR A 237 11.24 4.24 15.55
N LEU A 238 10.55 5.30 15.96
CA LEU A 238 10.83 6.67 15.46
C LEU A 238 12.18 7.23 15.92
N SER A 239 12.76 6.68 16.97
CA SER A 239 14.07 7.04 17.52
C SER A 239 15.15 6.00 17.23
N ASP A 240 14.85 5.01 16.40
CA ASP A 240 15.80 4.01 15.96
C ASP A 240 16.94 4.66 15.16
N GLU A 241 18.19 4.40 15.53
CA GLU A 241 19.34 5.04 14.92
C GLU A 241 19.55 4.66 13.45
N ALA A 242 19.25 3.41 13.07
CA ALA A 242 19.36 2.97 11.70
C ALA A 242 18.31 3.68 10.82
N LEU A 243 17.07 3.78 11.31
CA LEU A 243 16.01 4.52 10.64
C LEU A 243 16.36 6.01 10.49
N LEU A 244 16.90 6.64 11.53
CA LEU A 244 17.32 8.03 11.48
C LEU A 244 18.45 8.24 10.46
N LYS A 245 19.40 7.30 10.33
CA LYS A 245 20.44 7.32 9.30
C LYS A 245 19.85 7.28 7.89
N ILE A 246 18.85 6.41 7.65
CA ILE A 246 18.16 6.34 6.35
C ILE A 246 17.43 7.64 6.04
N ARG A 247 16.66 8.17 7.00
CA ARG A 247 15.91 9.44 6.85
C ARG A 247 16.81 10.63 6.55
N ASN A 248 17.94 10.72 7.25
CA ASN A 248 18.88 11.84 7.14
C ASN A 248 19.90 11.67 6.02
N ARG A 249 19.83 10.55 5.30
CA ARG A 249 20.76 10.28 4.21
C ARG A 249 20.68 11.36 3.13
N ASN A 250 21.84 11.83 2.72
CA ASN A 250 22.04 12.76 1.61
C ASN A 250 23.13 12.20 0.69
N SER A 251 22.76 11.33 -0.23
CA SER A 251 23.69 10.65 -1.15
C SER A 251 22.95 10.27 -2.43
N GLY A 252 23.66 9.66 -3.39
CA GLY A 252 23.07 9.23 -4.66
C GLY A 252 21.87 8.27 -4.52
N LEU A 253 21.82 7.45 -3.45
CA LEU A 253 20.67 6.57 -3.18
C LEU A 253 19.87 7.07 -1.99
N LEU A 254 18.61 7.43 -2.22
CA LEU A 254 17.64 7.91 -1.24
C LEU A 254 16.44 6.97 -1.12
N PHE A 255 15.70 7.10 -0.04
CA PHE A 255 14.52 6.28 0.24
C PHE A 255 13.29 7.17 0.43
N ALA A 256 12.14 6.72 -0.12
CA ALA A 256 10.88 7.45 -0.09
C ALA A 256 9.71 6.47 0.06
N HIS A 257 9.43 6.05 1.29
CA HIS A 257 8.32 5.14 1.60
C HIS A 257 7.76 5.45 2.98
N SER A 258 6.49 5.16 3.19
CA SER A 258 5.81 5.33 4.49
C SER A 258 6.43 4.50 5.62
N ASP A 259 7.20 3.45 5.31
CA ASP A 259 7.98 2.69 6.31
C ASP A 259 8.97 3.57 7.08
N LEU A 260 9.43 4.66 6.48
CA LEU A 260 10.32 5.60 7.16
C LEU A 260 9.69 6.24 8.40
N SER A 261 8.38 6.28 8.49
CA SER A 261 7.63 6.66 9.71
C SER A 261 6.86 5.51 10.34
N SER A 262 6.89 4.33 9.74
CA SER A 262 6.03 3.18 10.11
C SER A 262 4.55 3.55 10.19
N TYR A 263 4.12 4.41 9.28
CA TYR A 263 2.77 4.93 9.22
C TYR A 263 2.23 4.74 7.79
N SER A 264 1.54 3.63 7.57
CA SER A 264 1.13 3.17 6.24
C SER A 264 -0.08 3.94 5.73
N VAL A 265 0.07 5.25 5.51
CA VAL A 265 -0.92 6.15 4.93
C VAL A 265 -0.34 6.89 3.73
N PHE A 266 -1.22 7.34 2.83
CA PHE A 266 -0.82 8.02 1.58
C PHE A 266 0.00 9.29 1.84
N GLU A 267 -0.38 10.07 2.84
CA GLU A 267 0.25 11.34 3.20
C GLU A 267 1.70 11.15 3.63
N GLU A 268 2.01 10.10 4.36
CA GLU A 268 3.39 9.77 4.75
C GLU A 268 4.24 9.35 3.53
N ALA A 269 3.68 8.55 2.64
CA ALA A 269 4.36 8.18 1.41
C ALA A 269 4.66 9.41 0.54
N LEU A 270 3.70 10.33 0.42
CA LEU A 270 3.86 11.59 -0.31
C LEU A 270 4.91 12.49 0.36
N TYR A 271 4.87 12.64 1.69
CA TYR A 271 5.84 13.42 2.45
C TYR A 271 7.28 12.95 2.18
N TRP A 272 7.54 11.65 2.32
CA TRP A 272 8.89 11.10 2.07
C TRP A 272 9.30 11.19 0.61
N GLY A 273 8.36 11.12 -0.32
CA GLY A 273 8.61 11.38 -1.74
C GLY A 273 9.09 12.81 -1.99
N VAL A 274 8.41 13.79 -1.40
CA VAL A 274 8.78 15.21 -1.49
C VAL A 274 10.13 15.47 -0.81
N GLU A 275 10.37 14.91 0.36
CA GLU A 275 11.66 15.07 1.07
C GLU A 275 12.84 14.48 0.29
N ALA A 276 12.66 13.32 -0.33
CA ALA A 276 13.69 12.71 -1.18
C ALA A 276 13.95 13.58 -2.43
N ALA A 277 12.90 14.09 -3.07
CA ALA A 277 13.04 14.98 -4.22
C ALA A 277 13.77 16.30 -3.86
N ARG A 278 13.46 16.91 -2.71
CA ARG A 278 14.17 18.11 -2.22
C ARG A 278 15.67 17.88 -2.06
N LYS A 279 16.06 16.71 -1.55
CA LYS A 279 17.49 16.35 -1.39
C LYS A 279 18.22 16.18 -2.72
N VAL A 280 17.52 15.75 -3.78
CA VAL A 280 18.08 15.64 -5.13
C VAL A 280 18.26 17.00 -5.77
N LEU A 281 17.39 17.97 -5.46
CA LEU A 281 17.38 19.31 -6.06
C LEU A 281 18.24 20.33 -5.30
N ALA A 282 18.70 20.01 -4.09
CA ALA A 282 19.57 20.86 -3.28
C ALA A 282 21.05 20.74 -3.69
#